data_a3e7f8ecd2c523077b46bdc3a52a4356
#
_entry.id   a3e7f8ecd2c523077b46bdc3a52a4356
#
_cell.length_a   1.000
_cell.length_b   1.000
_cell.length_c   1.000
_cell.angle_alpha   90.00
_cell.angle_beta   90.00
_cell.angle_gamma   90.00
#
_symmetry.space_group_name_H-M   'P 1'
#
loop_
_entity.id
_entity.type
_entity.pdbx_description
1 polymer ?
#
loop_
_entity_poly.entity_id
_entity_poly.type
_entity_poly.pdbx_seq_one_letter_code
_entity_poly.pdbx_strand_id
1 'polypeptide(L)'
;MPPGLDALKHIVVLMMENRSFDHMLGSLPGIDGIVDTPGFINPDINNNPVQAQPLAEFQSQLQPDPDHHFPAVDLQIFGGATGAGRAPNMQGFVKSFYNQQQDVGHSQKIMYYFKQSDLPVLTTLATEFAVFNRWFASIPGPTICNRAFAHYGTSFGRVDMNLLYVNEPFQSIYQRMIGATPRHTSKLYYYDTASSTMEVTNLLQNQPELFGTYDQFLHDCQTGQLPDYSFIEPNYSDHDTAAGEEVASDQHPDHNVQAGELFIASVYNAIKQNADLWASTALLIVYDEHGGIFDHVPPPACTPDQFTASANDTGTGVPFAFDRLGVRVPAILVSPWIPKGTVVNRVFDHASIPATVTKFFLGDYSPRSPRETNADVFIEPDVAPVDPARNVLSLGTMRTDCPDFQQD
;
A
#
# COMPACT_ATOMS: atom_id res chain seq x y z
N MET A 1 -8.31 28.01 -2.04
CA MET A 1 -8.25 26.57 -1.75
C MET A 1 -8.88 26.30 -0.38
N PRO A 2 -9.27 25.07 -0.05
CA PRO A 2 -9.63 24.71 1.32
C PRO A 2 -8.43 24.95 2.26
N PRO A 3 -8.66 25.39 3.51
CA PRO A 3 -7.57 25.65 4.45
C PRO A 3 -6.59 24.49 4.63
N GLY A 4 -7.08 23.24 4.60
CA GLY A 4 -6.22 22.07 4.71
C GLY A 4 -5.27 21.88 3.52
N LEU A 5 -5.70 22.22 2.31
CA LEU A 5 -4.82 22.21 1.13
C LEU A 5 -3.81 23.34 1.14
N ASP A 6 -4.22 24.53 1.59
CA ASP A 6 -3.32 25.68 1.71
C ASP A 6 -2.25 25.46 2.80
N ALA A 7 -2.58 24.70 3.84
CA ALA A 7 -1.66 24.36 4.92
C ALA A 7 -0.67 23.26 4.55
N LEU A 8 -1.04 22.36 3.59
CA LEU A 8 -0.26 21.17 3.28
C LEU A 8 1.09 21.52 2.64
N LYS A 9 2.16 20.96 3.20
CA LYS A 9 3.54 21.10 2.74
C LYS A 9 4.25 19.77 2.57
N HIS A 10 3.79 18.73 3.28
CA HIS A 10 4.45 17.44 3.35
C HIS A 10 3.49 16.33 2.99
N ILE A 11 3.87 15.47 2.04
CA ILE A 11 3.22 14.20 1.75
C ILE A 11 4.15 13.09 2.20
N VAL A 12 3.68 12.28 3.15
CA VAL A 12 4.41 11.12 3.69
C VAL A 12 3.69 9.85 3.29
N VAL A 13 4.41 8.87 2.79
CA VAL A 13 3.91 7.53 2.49
C VAL A 13 4.62 6.52 3.36
N LEU A 14 3.88 5.75 4.14
CA LEU A 14 4.33 4.54 4.82
C LEU A 14 3.79 3.34 4.05
N MET A 15 4.67 2.51 3.49
CA MET A 15 4.27 1.32 2.76
C MET A 15 4.64 0.06 3.52
N MET A 16 3.60 -0.66 3.98
CA MET A 16 3.67 -1.95 4.68
C MET A 16 3.63 -3.11 3.68
N GLU A 17 3.68 -4.36 4.15
CA GLU A 17 3.80 -5.55 3.29
C GLU A 17 2.64 -6.55 3.41
N ASN A 18 2.25 -7.05 2.26
CA ASN A 18 1.64 -8.37 2.01
C ASN A 18 0.36 -8.65 2.81
N ARG A 19 -0.59 -7.71 2.87
CA ARG A 19 -1.91 -7.94 3.51
C ARG A 19 -3.06 -7.43 2.65
N SER A 20 -4.12 -8.23 2.53
CA SER A 20 -5.34 -7.80 1.85
C SER A 20 -6.19 -6.86 2.71
N PHE A 21 -7.06 -6.09 2.05
CA PHE A 21 -7.98 -5.18 2.75
C PHE A 21 -8.93 -5.93 3.68
N ASP A 22 -9.55 -7.02 3.23
CA ASP A 22 -10.47 -7.79 4.07
C ASP A 22 -9.78 -8.42 5.28
N HIS A 23 -8.53 -8.85 5.13
CA HIS A 23 -7.76 -9.44 6.23
C HIS A 23 -7.52 -8.45 7.37
N MET A 24 -7.18 -7.21 7.05
CA MET A 24 -6.79 -6.18 8.04
C MET A 24 -7.96 -5.29 8.47
N LEU A 25 -8.82 -4.89 7.54
CA LEU A 25 -9.88 -3.90 7.76
C LEU A 25 -11.29 -4.46 7.54
N GLY A 26 -11.43 -5.67 7.00
CA GLY A 26 -12.72 -6.25 6.62
C GLY A 26 -13.72 -6.42 7.77
N SER A 27 -13.28 -6.32 9.04
CA SER A 27 -14.13 -6.36 10.22
C SER A 27 -14.77 -5.02 10.58
N LEU A 28 -14.37 -3.90 9.95
CA LEU A 28 -14.91 -2.58 10.24
C LEU A 28 -16.29 -2.40 9.60
N PRO A 29 -17.30 -1.92 10.35
CA PRO A 29 -18.61 -1.62 9.79
C PRO A 29 -18.59 -0.32 8.97
N GLY A 30 -19.43 -0.23 7.95
CA GLY A 30 -19.63 0.99 7.15
C GLY A 30 -18.56 1.22 6.07
N ILE A 31 -17.68 0.24 5.87
CA ILE A 31 -16.76 0.17 4.73
C ILE A 31 -17.10 -1.06 3.88
N ASP A 32 -16.52 -1.17 2.69
CA ASP A 32 -16.76 -2.33 1.84
C ASP A 32 -15.89 -3.54 2.29
N GLY A 33 -16.15 -4.01 3.49
CA GLY A 33 -15.46 -5.13 4.13
C GLY A 33 -16.30 -6.41 4.14
N ILE A 34 -15.68 -7.49 4.62
CA ILE A 34 -16.28 -8.83 4.63
C ILE A 34 -17.49 -8.93 5.56
N VAL A 35 -17.56 -8.14 6.64
CA VAL A 35 -18.68 -8.16 7.57
C VAL A 35 -19.93 -7.52 6.99
N ASP A 36 -19.80 -6.56 6.09
CA ASP A 36 -20.91 -5.93 5.39
C ASP A 36 -21.32 -6.71 4.12
N THR A 37 -20.55 -7.75 3.76
CA THR A 37 -20.84 -8.65 2.65
C THR A 37 -20.88 -10.10 3.14
N PRO A 38 -21.84 -10.46 4.02
CA PRO A 38 -21.89 -11.78 4.63
C PRO A 38 -22.19 -12.88 3.61
N GLY A 39 -21.62 -14.07 3.85
CA GLY A 39 -21.87 -15.25 3.02
C GLY A 39 -20.89 -15.41 1.85
N PHE A 40 -19.83 -14.60 1.76
CA PHE A 40 -18.78 -14.81 0.78
C PHE A 40 -18.02 -16.08 1.10
N ILE A 41 -17.90 -16.96 0.11
CA ILE A 41 -17.24 -18.25 0.24
C ILE A 41 -16.14 -18.42 -0.81
N ASN A 42 -15.12 -19.22 -0.48
CA ASN A 42 -14.09 -19.65 -1.40
C ASN A 42 -14.05 -21.20 -1.41
N PRO A 43 -14.04 -21.88 -2.57
CA PRO A 43 -14.03 -23.34 -2.59
C PRO A 43 -12.65 -23.89 -2.23
N ASP A 44 -12.62 -24.92 -1.38
CA ASP A 44 -11.40 -25.72 -1.17
C ASP A 44 -11.07 -26.60 -2.38
N ILE A 45 -10.01 -27.42 -2.29
CA ILE A 45 -9.59 -28.30 -3.38
C ILE A 45 -10.65 -29.39 -3.71
N ASN A 46 -11.53 -29.70 -2.77
CA ASN A 46 -12.63 -30.66 -2.93
C ASN A 46 -13.94 -29.94 -3.32
N ASN A 47 -13.92 -28.64 -3.60
CA ASN A 47 -15.06 -27.77 -3.85
C ASN A 47 -16.03 -27.62 -2.67
N ASN A 48 -15.60 -27.90 -1.43
CA ASN A 48 -16.38 -27.54 -0.25
C ASN A 48 -16.30 -26.02 0.00
N PRO A 49 -17.41 -25.38 0.43
CA PRO A 49 -17.40 -23.95 0.71
C PRO A 49 -16.62 -23.64 1.99
N VAL A 50 -15.67 -22.72 1.91
CA VAL A 50 -14.93 -22.14 3.04
C VAL A 50 -15.39 -20.72 3.24
N GLN A 51 -15.84 -20.38 4.45
CA GLN A 51 -16.29 -19.05 4.81
C GLN A 51 -15.15 -18.25 5.45
N ALA A 52 -15.15 -16.93 5.25
CA ALA A 52 -14.29 -16.03 5.99
C ALA A 52 -14.64 -16.03 7.49
N GLN A 53 -13.62 -16.01 8.37
CA GLN A 53 -13.79 -16.11 9.82
C GLN A 53 -12.87 -15.13 10.56
N PRO A 54 -13.31 -14.53 11.70
CA PRO A 54 -12.52 -13.59 12.50
C PRO A 54 -11.54 -14.35 13.41
N LEU A 55 -10.64 -15.14 12.82
CA LEU A 55 -9.70 -16.05 13.49
C LEU A 55 -8.25 -15.83 13.06
N ALA A 56 -7.92 -14.68 12.50
CA ALA A 56 -6.53 -14.33 12.18
C ALA A 56 -5.69 -14.25 13.46
N GLU A 57 -4.46 -14.73 13.39
CA GLU A 57 -3.46 -14.70 14.46
C GLU A 57 -2.30 -13.77 14.07
N PHE A 58 -1.62 -13.23 15.07
CA PHE A 58 -0.63 -12.18 14.84
C PHE A 58 0.66 -12.66 14.16
N GLN A 59 0.99 -13.95 14.27
CA GLN A 59 2.23 -14.50 13.73
C GLN A 59 2.08 -15.98 13.38
N SER A 60 2.82 -16.44 12.37
CA SER A 60 3.01 -17.85 12.00
C SER A 60 1.78 -18.64 11.56
N GLN A 61 0.59 -18.03 11.50
CA GLN A 61 -0.63 -18.73 11.11
C GLN A 61 -0.63 -19.14 9.63
N LEU A 62 -0.03 -18.32 8.78
CA LEU A 62 0.00 -18.49 7.32
C LEU A 62 1.38 -18.98 6.85
N GLN A 63 1.89 -20.04 7.50
CA GLN A 63 3.11 -20.73 7.08
C GLN A 63 2.77 -21.96 6.24
N PRO A 64 3.48 -22.21 5.10
CA PRO A 64 4.48 -21.32 4.50
C PRO A 64 3.86 -20.02 4.03
N ASP A 65 4.68 -19.00 3.81
CA ASP A 65 4.25 -17.71 3.25
C ASP A 65 3.37 -17.93 2.01
N PRO A 66 2.12 -17.39 1.97
CA PRO A 66 1.20 -17.68 0.87
C PRO A 66 1.74 -17.14 -0.46
N ASP A 67 1.70 -17.96 -1.50
CA ASP A 67 2.23 -17.58 -2.82
C ASP A 67 1.44 -16.41 -3.42
N HIS A 68 2.15 -15.33 -3.68
CA HIS A 68 1.67 -14.08 -4.26
C HIS A 68 2.42 -13.69 -5.55
N HIS A 69 3.17 -14.64 -6.14
CA HIS A 69 3.69 -14.47 -7.49
C HIS A 69 2.56 -14.46 -8.53
N PHE A 70 2.83 -13.92 -9.69
CA PHE A 70 1.83 -13.70 -10.74
C PHE A 70 0.94 -14.92 -11.04
N PRO A 71 1.46 -16.16 -11.20
CA PRO A 71 0.62 -17.34 -11.46
C PRO A 71 -0.34 -17.68 -10.32
N ALA A 72 0.11 -17.52 -9.07
CA ALA A 72 -0.71 -17.79 -7.89
C ALA A 72 -1.83 -16.74 -7.77
N VAL A 73 -1.50 -15.45 -7.96
CA VAL A 73 -2.49 -14.37 -7.93
C VAL A 73 -3.50 -14.52 -9.08
N ASP A 74 -3.06 -14.98 -10.24
CA ASP A 74 -3.95 -15.31 -11.36
C ASP A 74 -4.96 -16.43 -10.98
N LEU A 75 -4.50 -17.50 -10.33
CA LEU A 75 -5.38 -18.55 -9.77
C LEU A 75 -6.34 -17.95 -8.73
N GLN A 76 -5.87 -17.13 -7.80
CA GLN A 76 -6.67 -16.52 -6.73
C GLN A 76 -7.82 -15.67 -7.30
N ILE A 77 -7.53 -14.84 -8.29
CA ILE A 77 -8.50 -13.92 -8.91
C ILE A 77 -9.51 -14.67 -9.79
N PHE A 78 -9.06 -15.68 -10.58
CA PHE A 78 -9.89 -16.31 -11.60
C PHE A 78 -10.38 -17.72 -11.24
N GLY A 79 -10.01 -18.26 -10.06
CA GLY A 79 -10.45 -19.57 -9.61
C GLY A 79 -10.00 -20.76 -10.50
N GLY A 80 -8.95 -20.55 -11.31
CA GLY A 80 -8.46 -21.52 -12.28
C GLY A 80 -9.14 -21.46 -13.65
N ALA A 81 -10.00 -20.47 -13.92
CA ALA A 81 -10.53 -20.24 -15.26
C ALA A 81 -9.39 -19.81 -16.22
N THR A 82 -9.40 -20.35 -17.43
CA THR A 82 -8.38 -20.12 -18.47
C THR A 82 -8.97 -19.42 -19.70
N GLY A 83 -8.10 -18.84 -20.53
CA GLY A 83 -8.48 -18.21 -21.80
C GLY A 83 -8.71 -16.70 -21.69
N ALA A 84 -8.89 -16.07 -22.87
CA ALA A 84 -9.17 -14.66 -22.98
C ALA A 84 -10.62 -14.34 -22.56
N GLY A 85 -10.82 -13.18 -21.90
CA GLY A 85 -12.17 -12.71 -21.54
C GLY A 85 -12.77 -13.37 -20.29
N ARG A 86 -11.98 -14.13 -19.51
CA ARG A 86 -12.39 -14.64 -18.19
C ARG A 86 -12.67 -13.48 -17.23
N ALA A 87 -13.74 -13.62 -16.45
CA ALA A 87 -14.11 -12.61 -15.44
C ALA A 87 -13.47 -12.96 -14.08
N PRO A 88 -12.95 -11.98 -13.34
CA PRO A 88 -12.50 -12.19 -11.96
C PRO A 88 -13.66 -12.70 -11.10
N ASN A 89 -13.45 -13.79 -10.36
CA ASN A 89 -14.46 -14.40 -9.48
C ASN A 89 -14.01 -14.53 -8.02
N MET A 90 -12.74 -14.28 -7.73
CA MET A 90 -12.13 -14.35 -6.41
C MET A 90 -12.26 -15.73 -5.74
N GLN A 91 -12.29 -16.82 -6.53
CA GLN A 91 -12.60 -18.19 -6.05
C GLN A 91 -11.40 -19.14 -5.99
N GLY A 92 -10.18 -18.60 -6.00
CA GLY A 92 -8.98 -19.43 -6.06
C GLY A 92 -8.04 -19.35 -4.85
N PHE A 93 -8.33 -18.59 -3.82
CA PHE A 93 -7.41 -18.34 -2.70
C PHE A 93 -7.12 -19.61 -1.89
N VAL A 94 -8.15 -20.33 -1.45
CA VAL A 94 -7.98 -21.59 -0.70
C VAL A 94 -7.25 -22.65 -1.54
N LYS A 95 -7.55 -22.73 -2.85
CA LYS A 95 -6.87 -23.64 -3.78
C LYS A 95 -5.41 -23.25 -3.99
N SER A 96 -5.11 -21.96 -4.10
CA SER A 96 -3.74 -21.43 -4.25
C SER A 96 -2.89 -21.82 -3.03
N PHE A 97 -3.39 -21.55 -1.83
CA PHE A 97 -2.67 -21.90 -0.61
C PHE A 97 -2.54 -23.40 -0.40
N TYR A 98 -3.59 -24.20 -0.76
CA TYR A 98 -3.50 -25.66 -0.76
C TYR A 98 -2.41 -26.19 -1.70
N ASN A 99 -2.26 -25.63 -2.90
CA ASN A 99 -1.24 -26.06 -3.87
C ASN A 99 0.17 -25.97 -3.30
N GLN A 100 0.41 -25.05 -2.40
CA GLN A 100 1.71 -24.79 -1.79
C GLN A 100 2.04 -25.75 -0.65
N GLN A 101 1.07 -26.15 0.19
CA GLN A 101 1.33 -26.86 1.44
C GLN A 101 0.55 -28.20 1.59
N GLN A 102 -0.41 -28.51 0.70
CA GLN A 102 -1.12 -29.79 0.57
C GLN A 102 -1.94 -30.22 1.81
N ASP A 103 -2.35 -29.28 2.68
CA ASP A 103 -3.23 -29.54 3.82
C ASP A 103 -4.56 -28.78 3.66
N VAL A 104 -5.68 -29.52 3.60
CA VAL A 104 -7.02 -28.96 3.38
C VAL A 104 -7.45 -28.07 4.54
N GLY A 105 -7.20 -28.48 5.79
CA GLY A 105 -7.58 -27.70 6.96
C GLY A 105 -6.75 -26.44 7.10
N HIS A 106 -5.46 -26.52 6.85
CA HIS A 106 -4.55 -25.39 6.91
C HIS A 106 -4.86 -24.37 5.81
N SER A 107 -5.14 -24.83 4.58
CA SER A 107 -5.44 -23.92 3.44
C SER A 107 -6.65 -23.01 3.67
N GLN A 108 -7.59 -23.40 4.54
CA GLN A 108 -8.74 -22.58 4.89
C GLN A 108 -8.39 -21.31 5.67
N LYS A 109 -7.24 -21.29 6.35
CA LYS A 109 -6.78 -20.16 7.15
C LYS A 109 -6.53 -18.89 6.32
N ILE A 110 -6.32 -19.03 5.01
CA ILE A 110 -6.19 -17.90 4.08
C ILE A 110 -7.44 -17.01 4.03
N MET A 111 -8.60 -17.53 4.50
CA MET A 111 -9.88 -16.84 4.60
C MET A 111 -10.08 -16.15 5.95
N TYR A 112 -9.12 -16.21 6.87
CA TYR A 112 -9.25 -15.59 8.19
C TYR A 112 -8.94 -14.09 8.13
N TYR A 113 -9.59 -13.32 9.00
CA TYR A 113 -9.40 -11.87 9.11
C TYR A 113 -9.31 -11.43 10.58
N PHE A 114 -8.67 -10.29 10.83
CA PHE A 114 -8.56 -9.70 12.16
C PHE A 114 -9.86 -9.03 12.59
N LYS A 115 -10.18 -9.13 13.89
CA LYS A 115 -11.23 -8.30 14.50
C LYS A 115 -10.70 -6.87 14.65
N GLN A 116 -11.61 -5.91 14.72
CA GLN A 116 -11.26 -4.51 15.00
C GLN A 116 -10.41 -4.36 16.28
N SER A 117 -10.71 -5.14 17.32
CA SER A 117 -9.97 -5.12 18.60
C SER A 117 -8.55 -5.63 18.50
N ASP A 118 -8.21 -6.40 17.48
CA ASP A 118 -6.91 -7.04 17.32
C ASP A 118 -5.87 -6.09 16.71
N LEU A 119 -6.34 -5.07 15.96
CA LEU A 119 -5.53 -4.06 15.27
C LEU A 119 -5.90 -2.65 15.75
N PRO A 120 -5.63 -2.29 17.02
CA PRO A 120 -6.13 -1.06 17.62
C PRO A 120 -5.59 0.22 16.95
N VAL A 121 -4.37 0.20 16.39
CA VAL A 121 -3.78 1.37 15.72
C VAL A 121 -4.38 1.54 14.32
N LEU A 122 -4.27 0.53 13.48
CA LEU A 122 -4.72 0.60 12.09
C LEU A 122 -6.22 0.87 12.00
N THR A 123 -7.05 0.17 12.80
CA THR A 123 -8.50 0.34 12.79
C THR A 123 -8.96 1.68 13.39
N THR A 124 -8.24 2.20 14.40
CA THR A 124 -8.49 3.55 14.91
C THR A 124 -8.20 4.59 13.83
N LEU A 125 -7.06 4.50 13.15
CA LEU A 125 -6.72 5.42 12.06
C LEU A 125 -7.74 5.35 10.93
N ALA A 126 -8.19 4.16 10.55
CA ALA A 126 -9.22 3.97 9.52
C ALA A 126 -10.57 4.60 9.88
N THR A 127 -10.95 4.57 11.17
CA THR A 127 -12.23 5.14 11.65
C THR A 127 -12.15 6.62 11.98
N GLU A 128 -10.96 7.12 12.31
CA GLU A 128 -10.75 8.53 12.67
C GLU A 128 -10.40 9.42 11.47
N PHE A 129 -9.89 8.85 10.39
CA PHE A 129 -9.46 9.60 9.20
C PHE A 129 -10.13 9.07 7.93
N ALA A 130 -9.43 9.04 6.79
CA ALA A 130 -9.98 8.56 5.54
C ALA A 130 -9.52 7.14 5.21
N VAL A 131 -10.45 6.22 5.05
CA VAL A 131 -10.20 4.85 4.56
C VAL A 131 -10.59 4.73 3.08
N PHE A 132 -9.78 4.03 2.29
CA PHE A 132 -10.01 3.81 0.86
C PHE A 132 -10.60 2.42 0.61
N ASN A 133 -11.87 2.36 0.23
CA ASN A 133 -12.54 1.10 -0.11
C ASN A 133 -12.03 0.44 -1.40
N ARG A 134 -11.28 1.17 -2.23
CA ARG A 134 -10.92 0.76 -3.58
C ARG A 134 -9.46 1.09 -3.91
N TRP A 135 -8.54 0.84 -2.96
CA TRP A 135 -7.11 0.85 -3.24
C TRP A 135 -6.64 -0.56 -3.58
N PHE A 136 -6.03 -0.72 -4.73
CA PHE A 136 -5.58 -2.00 -5.26
C PHE A 136 -4.06 -2.03 -5.44
N ALA A 137 -3.44 -3.20 -5.33
CA ALA A 137 -2.11 -3.41 -5.87
C ALA A 137 -2.10 -3.06 -7.37
N SER A 138 -1.02 -2.50 -7.88
CA SER A 138 -0.96 -2.01 -9.26
C SER A 138 -0.98 -3.12 -10.31
N ILE A 139 -0.49 -4.31 -9.94
CA ILE A 139 -0.53 -5.52 -10.76
C ILE A 139 -0.86 -6.75 -9.92
N PRO A 140 -1.38 -7.82 -10.52
CA PRO A 140 -1.58 -9.11 -9.85
C PRO A 140 -0.25 -9.87 -9.70
N GLY A 141 0.64 -9.39 -8.83
CA GLY A 141 1.98 -9.92 -8.69
C GLY A 141 2.69 -9.47 -7.43
N PRO A 142 3.98 -9.77 -7.29
CA PRO A 142 4.72 -9.66 -6.05
C PRO A 142 5.15 -8.23 -5.70
N THR A 143 5.72 -8.10 -4.51
CA THR A 143 6.19 -6.90 -3.82
C THR A 143 6.95 -5.91 -4.72
N ILE A 144 8.06 -6.34 -5.33
CA ILE A 144 8.98 -5.42 -6.04
C ILE A 144 8.29 -4.72 -7.21
N CYS A 145 7.48 -5.44 -7.98
CA CYS A 145 6.74 -4.85 -9.09
C CYS A 145 5.70 -3.83 -8.62
N ASN A 146 4.97 -4.13 -7.56
CA ASN A 146 3.98 -3.23 -6.99
C ASN A 146 4.63 -1.98 -6.39
N ARG A 147 5.75 -2.12 -5.69
CA ARG A 147 6.54 -0.98 -5.18
C ARG A 147 7.11 -0.12 -6.30
N ALA A 148 7.51 -0.71 -7.45
CA ALA A 148 7.95 0.07 -8.61
C ALA A 148 6.89 1.05 -9.10
N PHE A 149 5.60 0.68 -9.07
CA PHE A 149 4.51 1.61 -9.39
C PHE A 149 4.43 2.78 -8.43
N ALA A 150 4.72 2.59 -7.15
CA ALA A 150 4.77 3.67 -6.16
C ALA A 150 5.90 4.70 -6.42
N HIS A 151 6.95 4.28 -7.13
CA HIS A 151 8.12 5.13 -7.40
C HIS A 151 8.15 5.69 -8.82
N TYR A 152 7.61 4.95 -9.81
CA TYR A 152 7.71 5.26 -11.23
C TYR A 152 6.36 5.32 -11.97
N GLY A 153 5.28 4.83 -11.36
CA GLY A 153 4.00 4.60 -12.04
C GLY A 153 4.03 3.46 -13.06
N THR A 154 5.02 2.57 -12.98
CA THR A 154 5.23 1.42 -13.86
C THR A 154 6.24 0.46 -13.26
N SER A 155 6.13 -0.84 -13.57
CA SER A 155 7.16 -1.85 -13.30
C SER A 155 8.01 -2.18 -14.55
N PHE A 156 7.96 -1.35 -15.59
CA PHE A 156 8.72 -1.52 -16.84
C PHE A 156 8.53 -2.88 -17.51
N GLY A 157 7.30 -3.41 -17.46
CA GLY A 157 6.96 -4.71 -18.04
C GLY A 157 7.30 -5.93 -17.18
N ARG A 158 7.78 -5.73 -15.96
CA ARG A 158 8.12 -6.82 -15.04
C ARG A 158 6.94 -7.24 -14.18
N VAL A 159 6.89 -8.54 -13.90
CA VAL A 159 5.87 -9.20 -13.07
C VAL A 159 6.50 -10.17 -12.06
N ASP A 160 7.80 -10.06 -11.82
CA ASP A 160 8.62 -10.93 -10.98
C ASP A 160 9.37 -10.14 -9.88
N MET A 161 10.18 -10.82 -9.09
CA MET A 161 11.01 -10.24 -8.00
C MET A 161 12.39 -9.78 -8.45
N ASN A 162 12.66 -9.68 -9.75
CA ASN A 162 13.96 -9.24 -10.24
C ASN A 162 14.20 -7.74 -10.01
N LEU A 163 15.33 -7.41 -9.38
CA LEU A 163 15.58 -6.23 -8.58
C LEU A 163 16.19 -5.03 -9.30
N LEU A 164 16.52 -5.08 -10.56
CA LEU A 164 17.20 -3.98 -11.23
C LEU A 164 16.29 -3.31 -12.25
N TYR A 165 15.74 -2.16 -11.88
CA TYR A 165 15.03 -1.30 -12.81
C TYR A 165 15.99 -0.28 -13.44
N VAL A 166 15.95 -0.20 -14.76
CA VAL A 166 16.57 0.89 -15.50
C VAL A 166 15.61 2.08 -15.44
N ASN A 167 16.11 3.26 -15.08
CA ASN A 167 15.31 4.49 -14.95
C ASN A 167 14.79 5.04 -16.31
N GLU A 168 14.90 4.30 -17.37
CA GLU A 168 14.45 4.65 -18.71
C GLU A 168 13.16 3.88 -19.07
N PRO A 169 12.18 4.50 -19.72
CA PRO A 169 12.16 5.90 -20.17
C PRO A 169 11.65 6.92 -19.15
N PHE A 170 11.29 6.50 -17.93
CA PHE A 170 10.69 7.37 -16.91
C PHE A 170 11.61 7.54 -15.70
N GLN A 171 11.65 8.74 -15.16
CA GLN A 171 12.32 9.05 -13.91
C GLN A 171 11.44 8.68 -12.71
N SER A 172 12.08 8.30 -11.60
CA SER A 172 11.39 8.14 -10.32
C SER A 172 10.84 9.48 -9.83
N ILE A 173 9.83 9.42 -8.95
CA ILE A 173 9.28 10.63 -8.34
C ILE A 173 10.35 11.43 -7.61
N TYR A 174 11.34 10.78 -6.98
CA TYR A 174 12.45 11.46 -6.29
C TYR A 174 13.31 12.30 -7.24
N GLN A 175 13.69 11.73 -8.38
CA GLN A 175 14.46 12.44 -9.41
C GLN A 175 13.69 13.63 -9.97
N ARG A 176 12.38 13.48 -10.17
CA ARG A 176 11.50 14.57 -10.62
C ARG A 176 11.45 15.71 -9.61
N MET A 177 11.29 15.39 -8.32
CA MET A 177 11.24 16.38 -7.23
C MET A 177 12.52 17.21 -7.15
N ILE A 178 13.67 16.57 -7.09
CA ILE A 178 14.96 17.26 -6.97
C ILE A 178 15.40 17.95 -8.26
N GLY A 179 14.93 17.51 -9.42
CA GLY A 179 15.19 18.10 -10.74
C GLY A 179 14.25 19.26 -11.12
N ALA A 180 13.20 19.52 -10.34
CA ALA A 180 12.21 20.55 -10.63
C ALA A 180 12.74 21.98 -10.43
N THR A 181 12.03 22.96 -11.00
CA THR A 181 12.29 24.37 -10.78
C THR A 181 10.99 25.09 -10.41
N PRO A 182 10.80 25.53 -9.15
CA PRO A 182 11.76 25.42 -8.03
C PRO A 182 12.03 23.95 -7.65
N ARG A 183 13.21 23.68 -7.09
CA ARG A 183 13.57 22.37 -6.58
C ARG A 183 12.74 22.03 -5.33
N HIS A 184 12.23 20.82 -5.29
CA HIS A 184 11.57 20.24 -4.13
C HIS A 184 12.47 19.26 -3.41
N THR A 185 12.18 19.02 -2.13
CA THR A 185 12.91 18.07 -1.30
C THR A 185 12.18 16.73 -1.26
N SER A 186 12.94 15.64 -1.33
CA SER A 186 12.38 14.30 -1.15
C SER A 186 13.37 13.39 -0.45
N LYS A 187 12.88 12.45 0.35
CA LYS A 187 13.72 11.47 1.03
C LYS A 187 12.99 10.14 1.20
N LEU A 188 13.77 9.08 1.15
CA LEU A 188 13.37 7.72 1.45
C LEU A 188 14.00 7.31 2.76
N TYR A 189 13.18 6.93 3.72
CA TYR A 189 13.61 6.46 5.02
C TYR A 189 13.40 4.95 5.10
N TYR A 190 14.50 4.20 5.15
CA TYR A 190 14.48 2.77 5.44
C TYR A 190 14.75 2.53 6.94
N TYR A 191 14.39 1.37 7.47
CA TYR A 191 14.50 1.17 8.91
C TYR A 191 15.96 1.28 9.36
N ASP A 192 16.81 0.31 9.03
CA ASP A 192 18.25 0.34 9.39
C ASP A 192 19.16 -0.50 8.47
N THR A 193 18.71 -1.67 7.99
CA THR A 193 19.56 -2.65 7.32
C THR A 193 19.18 -2.94 5.86
N ALA A 194 17.90 -2.88 5.52
CA ALA A 194 17.39 -3.24 4.21
C ALA A 194 16.36 -2.24 3.69
N SER A 195 16.31 -2.07 2.37
CA SER A 195 15.36 -1.21 1.67
C SER A 195 14.92 -1.87 0.37
N SER A 196 13.63 -2.13 0.23
CA SER A 196 13.05 -2.61 -1.03
C SER A 196 13.18 -1.56 -2.13
N THR A 197 13.18 -0.28 -1.80
CA THR A 197 13.36 0.80 -2.79
C THR A 197 14.79 0.86 -3.34
N MET A 198 15.81 0.50 -2.55
CA MET A 198 17.19 0.34 -3.07
C MET A 198 17.26 -0.77 -4.11
N GLU A 199 16.41 -1.77 -4.01
CA GLU A 199 16.31 -2.88 -4.94
C GLU A 199 15.51 -2.52 -6.21
N VAL A 200 14.53 -1.63 -6.08
CA VAL A 200 13.71 -1.11 -7.19
C VAL A 200 14.45 -0.03 -7.98
N THR A 201 15.24 0.80 -7.31
CA THR A 201 15.91 1.96 -7.90
C THR A 201 17.42 1.86 -7.72
N ASN A 202 18.22 2.33 -8.67
CA ASN A 202 19.67 2.49 -8.49
C ASN A 202 20.07 3.89 -8.00
N LEU A 203 19.16 4.55 -7.27
CA LEU A 203 19.40 5.92 -6.78
C LEU A 203 20.47 5.98 -5.69
N LEU A 204 20.61 4.94 -4.87
CA LEU A 204 21.59 4.94 -3.78
C LEU A 204 23.04 5.21 -4.26
N GLN A 205 23.42 4.67 -5.42
CA GLN A 205 24.76 4.86 -5.97
C GLN A 205 25.04 6.28 -6.48
N ASN A 206 24.00 6.95 -6.98
CA ASN A 206 24.11 8.23 -7.67
C ASN A 206 23.62 9.42 -6.84
N GLN A 207 22.73 9.18 -5.90
CA GLN A 207 22.03 10.18 -5.10
C GLN A 207 21.80 9.67 -3.66
N PRO A 208 22.88 9.31 -2.92
CA PRO A 208 22.77 8.75 -1.58
C PRO A 208 22.07 9.70 -0.58
N GLU A 209 22.08 10.99 -0.86
CA GLU A 209 21.40 12.01 -0.05
C GLU A 209 19.87 11.87 -0.03
N LEU A 210 19.30 11.12 -0.97
CA LEU A 210 17.86 10.78 -0.98
C LEU A 210 17.49 9.74 0.07
N PHE A 211 18.46 9.05 0.65
CA PHE A 211 18.21 8.00 1.63
C PHE A 211 18.56 8.46 3.05
N GLY A 212 17.78 8.00 4.01
CA GLY A 212 18.02 8.19 5.45
C GLY A 212 17.48 6.98 6.20
N THR A 213 17.94 6.80 7.44
CA THR A 213 17.41 5.76 8.33
C THR A 213 16.10 6.22 8.98
N TYR A 214 15.39 5.30 9.63
CA TYR A 214 14.21 5.63 10.42
C TYR A 214 14.55 6.59 11.58
N ASP A 215 15.70 6.45 12.22
CA ASP A 215 16.17 7.41 13.23
C ASP A 215 16.31 8.82 12.66
N GLN A 216 16.76 8.95 11.42
CA GLN A 216 16.80 10.25 10.74
C GLN A 216 15.40 10.81 10.49
N PHE A 217 14.41 9.96 10.16
CA PHE A 217 13.01 10.39 10.06
C PHE A 217 12.49 10.95 11.39
N LEU A 218 12.74 10.25 12.49
CA LEU A 218 12.34 10.73 13.82
C LEU A 218 13.00 12.07 14.17
N HIS A 219 14.29 12.22 13.86
CA HIS A 219 15.02 13.49 14.02
C HIS A 219 14.46 14.62 13.14
N ASP A 220 14.18 14.34 11.87
CA ASP A 220 13.64 15.31 10.92
C ASP A 220 12.23 15.76 11.36
N CYS A 221 11.41 14.85 11.91
CA CYS A 221 10.12 15.18 12.52
C CYS A 221 10.29 16.07 13.76
N GLN A 222 11.18 15.70 14.69
CA GLN A 222 11.41 16.44 15.90
C GLN A 222 11.89 17.88 15.63
N THR A 223 12.74 18.05 14.64
CA THR A 223 13.34 19.35 14.27
C THR A 223 12.51 20.14 13.26
N GLY A 224 11.40 19.60 12.77
CA GLY A 224 10.56 20.23 11.75
C GLY A 224 11.22 20.34 10.36
N GLN A 225 12.13 19.39 10.04
CA GLN A 225 12.88 19.37 8.78
C GLN A 225 12.44 18.25 7.84
N LEU A 226 11.19 17.80 7.99
CA LEU A 226 10.62 16.78 7.11
C LEU A 226 10.63 17.28 5.64
N PRO A 227 11.06 16.47 4.65
CA PRO A 227 11.01 16.84 3.24
C PRO A 227 9.57 17.09 2.72
N ASP A 228 9.44 17.74 1.57
CA ASP A 228 8.16 17.92 0.88
C ASP A 228 7.52 16.53 0.58
N TYR A 229 8.33 15.56 0.14
CA TYR A 229 7.90 14.18 -0.06
C TYR A 229 8.80 13.19 0.70
N SER A 230 8.19 12.34 1.51
CA SER A 230 8.85 11.28 2.27
C SER A 230 8.22 9.93 1.99
N PHE A 231 9.05 8.90 1.78
CA PHE A 231 8.62 7.51 1.72
C PHE A 231 9.29 6.74 2.84
N ILE A 232 8.52 5.97 3.62
CA ILE A 232 9.00 5.26 4.80
C ILE A 232 8.81 3.76 4.57
N GLU A 233 9.85 3.01 4.88
CA GLU A 233 9.88 1.55 4.83
C GLU A 233 10.01 0.98 6.24
N PRO A 234 9.30 -0.11 6.56
CA PRO A 234 9.40 -0.82 7.83
C PRO A 234 10.71 -1.62 7.93
N ASN A 235 10.93 -2.24 9.09
CA ASN A 235 11.95 -3.27 9.25
C ASN A 235 11.47 -4.57 8.59
N TYR A 236 12.23 -5.08 7.64
CA TYR A 236 11.88 -6.27 6.85
C TYR A 236 12.41 -7.60 7.41
N SER A 237 13.15 -7.60 8.51
CA SER A 237 13.69 -8.84 9.08
C SER A 237 14.02 -8.71 10.56
N ASP A 238 13.85 -9.80 11.30
CA ASP A 238 14.39 -9.92 12.65
C ASP A 238 15.91 -9.91 12.61
N HIS A 239 16.55 -9.07 13.42
CA HIS A 239 18.02 -9.00 13.50
C HIS A 239 18.51 -8.44 14.83
N ASP A 240 19.75 -8.75 15.19
CA ASP A 240 20.42 -8.24 16.39
C ASP A 240 21.04 -6.87 16.15
N THR A 241 20.81 -5.96 17.10
CA THR A 241 21.48 -4.66 17.18
C THR A 241 22.29 -4.54 18.48
N ALA A 242 23.06 -3.47 18.60
CA ALA A 242 23.76 -3.18 19.87
C ALA A 242 22.82 -2.90 21.05
N ALA A 243 21.56 -2.52 20.78
CA ALA A 243 20.53 -2.24 21.77
C ALA A 243 19.68 -3.48 22.12
N GLY A 244 19.74 -4.54 21.33
CA GLY A 244 18.96 -5.76 21.50
C GLY A 244 18.44 -6.30 20.16
N GLU A 245 17.52 -7.24 20.25
CA GLU A 245 16.84 -7.79 19.08
C GLU A 245 15.82 -6.77 18.52
N GLU A 246 15.91 -6.49 17.23
CA GLU A 246 14.93 -5.72 16.47
C GLU A 246 14.06 -6.68 15.66
N VAL A 247 12.75 -6.65 15.89
CA VAL A 247 11.81 -7.52 15.17
C VAL A 247 11.31 -6.86 13.89
N ALA A 248 11.01 -7.69 12.89
CA ALA A 248 10.37 -7.23 11.67
C ALA A 248 9.04 -6.52 11.96
N SER A 249 8.82 -5.36 11.33
CA SER A 249 7.63 -4.52 11.56
C SER A 249 6.82 -4.26 10.30
N ASP A 250 7.11 -4.97 9.22
CA ASP A 250 6.50 -4.85 7.91
C ASP A 250 5.09 -5.45 7.80
N GLN A 251 4.74 -6.34 8.74
CA GLN A 251 3.50 -7.15 8.78
C GLN A 251 3.41 -8.25 7.69
N HIS A 252 4.52 -8.59 7.01
CA HIS A 252 4.56 -9.76 6.14
C HIS A 252 3.95 -11.00 6.82
N PRO A 253 3.27 -11.95 6.11
CA PRO A 253 2.52 -13.05 6.73
C PRO A 253 3.25 -13.91 7.75
N ASP A 254 4.57 -14.03 7.68
CA ASP A 254 5.40 -14.75 8.65
C ASP A 254 5.90 -13.88 9.83
N HIS A 255 5.77 -12.55 9.73
CA HIS A 255 6.18 -11.61 10.78
C HIS A 255 5.03 -11.25 11.72
N ASN A 256 5.39 -10.65 12.87
CA ASN A 256 4.43 -10.28 13.90
C ASN A 256 3.66 -9.00 13.53
N VAL A 257 2.36 -9.12 13.31
CA VAL A 257 1.47 -8.00 12.95
C VAL A 257 1.44 -6.91 14.02
N GLN A 258 1.59 -7.27 15.31
CA GLN A 258 1.61 -6.29 16.40
C GLN A 258 2.85 -5.38 16.34
N ALA A 259 4.01 -5.89 15.91
CA ALA A 259 5.19 -5.06 15.71
C ALA A 259 4.93 -3.98 14.64
N GLY A 260 4.22 -4.33 13.56
CA GLY A 260 3.81 -3.35 12.55
C GLY A 260 2.77 -2.34 13.07
N GLU A 261 1.83 -2.74 13.94
CA GLU A 261 0.92 -1.81 14.64
C GLU A 261 1.70 -0.74 15.43
N LEU A 262 2.71 -1.17 16.19
CA LEU A 262 3.58 -0.25 16.94
C LEU A 262 4.40 0.66 16.01
N PHE A 263 4.88 0.13 14.90
CA PHE A 263 5.61 0.93 13.90
C PHE A 263 4.72 2.00 13.26
N ILE A 264 3.50 1.65 12.84
CA ILE A 264 2.51 2.61 12.33
C ILE A 264 2.22 3.70 13.38
N ALA A 265 2.04 3.32 14.65
CA ALA A 265 1.83 4.27 15.75
C ALA A 265 3.04 5.20 15.94
N SER A 266 4.26 4.67 15.83
CA SER A 266 5.50 5.45 15.96
C SER A 266 5.63 6.50 14.84
N VAL A 267 5.36 6.14 13.58
CA VAL A 267 5.36 7.08 12.44
C VAL A 267 4.30 8.17 12.62
N TYR A 268 3.08 7.80 12.99
CA TYR A 268 1.99 8.74 13.27
C TYR A 268 2.36 9.72 14.40
N ASN A 269 2.84 9.19 15.53
CA ASN A 269 3.21 9.98 16.69
C ASN A 269 4.37 10.94 16.39
N ALA A 270 5.39 10.50 15.64
CA ALA A 270 6.53 11.34 15.28
C ALA A 270 6.08 12.61 14.52
N ILE A 271 5.15 12.48 13.59
CA ILE A 271 4.59 13.63 12.86
C ILE A 271 3.71 14.47 13.80
N LYS A 272 2.84 13.83 14.60
CA LYS A 272 1.86 14.53 15.43
C LYS A 272 2.49 15.30 16.59
N GLN A 273 3.62 14.85 17.13
CA GLN A 273 4.32 15.52 18.24
C GLN A 273 4.86 16.91 17.87
N ASN A 274 5.11 17.17 16.59
CA ASN A 274 5.46 18.48 16.09
C ASN A 274 4.21 19.18 15.52
N ALA A 275 3.67 20.17 16.22
CA ALA A 275 2.41 20.82 15.88
C ALA A 275 2.41 21.47 14.49
N ASP A 276 3.54 22.01 14.05
CA ASP A 276 3.67 22.65 12.73
C ASP A 276 3.68 21.60 11.61
N LEU A 277 4.36 20.47 11.84
CA LEU A 277 4.31 19.33 10.92
C LEU A 277 2.93 18.70 10.87
N TRP A 278 2.31 18.47 12.04
CA TRP A 278 0.97 17.91 12.11
C TRP A 278 -0.03 18.74 11.31
N ALA A 279 0.02 20.07 11.45
CA ALA A 279 -0.85 20.98 10.73
C ALA A 279 -0.61 21.01 9.19
N SER A 280 0.55 20.56 8.73
CA SER A 280 0.98 20.69 7.34
C SER A 280 1.31 19.37 6.63
N THR A 281 0.95 18.21 7.23
CA THR A 281 1.28 16.88 6.71
C THR A 281 0.02 16.08 6.37
N ALA A 282 0.11 15.33 5.27
CA ALA A 282 -0.77 14.21 4.95
C ALA A 282 0.07 12.91 4.94
N LEU A 283 -0.29 11.94 5.80
CA LEU A 283 0.34 10.63 5.89
C LEU A 283 -0.57 9.58 5.22
N LEU A 284 -0.09 8.95 4.15
CA LEU A 284 -0.70 7.77 3.54
C LEU A 284 -0.05 6.51 4.13
N ILE A 285 -0.86 5.65 4.73
CA ILE A 285 -0.47 4.30 5.14
C ILE A 285 -1.09 3.36 4.12
N VAL A 286 -0.29 2.54 3.44
CA VAL A 286 -0.73 1.65 2.37
C VAL A 286 0.10 0.38 2.36
N TYR A 287 -0.47 -0.72 1.84
CA TYR A 287 0.25 -1.99 1.68
C TYR A 287 0.59 -2.19 0.20
N ASP A 288 1.71 -2.84 -0.08
CA ASP A 288 2.23 -3.02 -1.44
C ASP A 288 1.42 -4.03 -2.27
N GLU A 289 1.05 -5.16 -1.67
CA GLU A 289 0.19 -6.17 -2.28
C GLU A 289 -0.49 -7.02 -1.17
N HIS A 290 -1.29 -8.02 -1.56
CA HIS A 290 -2.22 -8.71 -0.64
C HIS A 290 -1.64 -9.95 0.08
N GLY A 291 -0.39 -10.35 -0.19
CA GLY A 291 0.26 -11.50 0.44
C GLY A 291 -0.40 -12.85 0.15
N GLY A 292 -1.06 -13.01 -1.00
CA GLY A 292 -1.81 -14.22 -1.30
C GLY A 292 -3.10 -14.39 -0.47
N ILE A 293 -3.42 -13.44 0.43
CA ILE A 293 -4.52 -13.52 1.39
C ILE A 293 -5.82 -13.03 0.74
N PHE A 294 -6.92 -13.65 1.12
CA PHE A 294 -8.24 -13.43 0.55
C PHE A 294 -8.72 -11.96 0.66
N ASP A 295 -9.32 -11.50 -0.43
CA ASP A 295 -10.17 -10.31 -0.51
C ASP A 295 -11.37 -10.62 -1.40
N HIS A 296 -12.55 -10.11 -1.06
CA HIS A 296 -13.77 -10.43 -1.79
C HIS A 296 -13.98 -9.57 -3.03
N VAL A 297 -13.30 -8.41 -3.16
CA VAL A 297 -13.54 -7.45 -4.24
C VAL A 297 -12.70 -7.77 -5.48
N PRO A 298 -13.32 -8.05 -6.63
CA PRO A 298 -12.59 -8.28 -7.86
C PRO A 298 -11.80 -7.04 -8.31
N PRO A 299 -10.54 -7.20 -8.72
CA PRO A 299 -9.75 -6.09 -9.24
C PRO A 299 -10.33 -5.57 -10.56
N PRO A 300 -10.44 -4.24 -10.72
CA PRO A 300 -10.94 -3.62 -11.95
C PRO A 300 -9.91 -3.61 -13.07
N ALA A 301 -10.37 -3.38 -14.29
CA ALA A 301 -9.52 -2.95 -15.40
C ALA A 301 -8.93 -1.56 -15.10
N CYS A 302 -7.79 -1.28 -15.72
CA CYS A 302 -7.07 -0.02 -15.56
C CYS A 302 -6.39 0.41 -16.87
N THR A 303 -5.87 1.63 -16.91
CA THR A 303 -5.07 2.11 -18.02
C THR A 303 -3.74 1.33 -18.07
N PRO A 304 -3.38 0.68 -19.19
CA PRO A 304 -2.07 0.04 -19.36
C PRO A 304 -0.91 1.04 -19.23
N ASP A 305 0.23 0.57 -18.77
CA ASP A 305 1.44 1.39 -18.60
C ASP A 305 2.36 1.43 -19.83
N GLN A 306 1.88 0.96 -20.99
CA GLN A 306 2.56 0.80 -22.29
C GLN A 306 3.53 -0.38 -22.40
N PHE A 307 3.73 -1.15 -21.33
CA PHE A 307 4.56 -2.36 -21.36
C PHE A 307 3.69 -3.61 -21.48
N THR A 308 4.35 -4.74 -21.78
CA THR A 308 3.70 -6.05 -21.84
C THR A 308 4.68 -7.10 -21.31
N ALA A 309 4.24 -7.91 -20.33
CA ALA A 309 4.96 -9.10 -19.94
C ALA A 309 4.61 -10.27 -20.88
N SER A 310 5.62 -11.04 -21.27
CA SER A 310 5.40 -12.20 -22.15
C SER A 310 4.69 -13.35 -21.40
N ALA A 311 4.15 -14.31 -22.15
CA ALA A 311 3.53 -15.51 -21.57
C ALA A 311 4.49 -16.34 -20.69
N ASN A 312 5.80 -16.26 -20.98
CA ASN A 312 6.82 -16.92 -20.16
C ASN A 312 7.06 -16.14 -18.85
N ASP A 313 7.12 -14.81 -18.94
CA ASP A 313 7.37 -13.96 -17.74
C ASP A 313 6.20 -14.04 -16.76
N THR A 314 4.97 -14.14 -17.25
CA THR A 314 3.78 -14.31 -16.39
C THR A 314 3.69 -15.71 -15.76
N GLY A 315 4.36 -16.72 -16.32
CA GLY A 315 4.23 -18.13 -15.92
C GLY A 315 2.84 -18.75 -16.13
N THR A 316 1.89 -18.01 -16.71
CA THR A 316 0.49 -18.46 -16.94
C THR A 316 0.24 -18.97 -18.35
N GLY A 317 1.21 -18.82 -19.25
CA GLY A 317 1.04 -19.09 -20.68
C GLY A 317 0.23 -18.02 -21.44
N VAL A 318 -0.14 -16.91 -20.78
CA VAL A 318 -0.86 -15.77 -21.35
C VAL A 318 -0.07 -14.49 -21.10
N PRO A 319 0.20 -13.65 -22.12
CA PRO A 319 0.85 -12.36 -21.88
C PRO A 319 -0.04 -11.43 -21.05
N PHE A 320 0.60 -10.49 -20.34
CA PHE A 320 -0.08 -9.50 -19.51
C PHE A 320 0.22 -8.08 -20.03
N ALA A 321 -0.83 -7.35 -20.37
CA ALA A 321 -0.75 -6.01 -20.95
C ALA A 321 -0.85 -4.88 -19.88
N PHE A 322 -0.75 -5.19 -18.61
CA PHE A 322 -0.90 -4.23 -17.50
C PHE A 322 -2.25 -3.49 -17.50
N ASP A 323 -3.29 -4.13 -17.98
CA ASP A 323 -4.64 -3.61 -18.19
C ASP A 323 -5.62 -3.96 -17.04
N ARG A 324 -5.13 -4.57 -15.98
CA ARG A 324 -5.87 -4.96 -14.77
C ARG A 324 -5.02 -4.73 -13.53
N LEU A 325 -5.66 -4.27 -12.46
CA LEU A 325 -5.06 -4.15 -11.14
C LEU A 325 -4.87 -5.52 -10.44
N GLY A 326 -4.09 -5.55 -9.39
CA GLY A 326 -3.99 -6.68 -8.46
C GLY A 326 -5.11 -6.67 -7.43
N VAL A 327 -4.98 -7.51 -6.41
CA VAL A 327 -5.96 -7.61 -5.32
C VAL A 327 -5.93 -6.35 -4.46
N ARG A 328 -7.05 -6.04 -3.82
CA ARG A 328 -7.23 -4.86 -2.97
C ARG A 328 -6.37 -4.93 -1.71
N VAL A 329 -5.80 -3.79 -1.32
CA VAL A 329 -4.95 -3.62 -0.14
C VAL A 329 -5.48 -2.55 0.79
N PRO A 330 -5.14 -2.55 2.09
CA PRO A 330 -5.47 -1.47 3.00
C PRO A 330 -4.81 -0.16 2.57
N ALA A 331 -5.57 0.94 2.65
CA ALA A 331 -5.01 2.29 2.49
C ALA A 331 -5.80 3.28 3.35
N ILE A 332 -5.07 4.13 4.08
CA ILE A 332 -5.61 5.12 5.01
C ILE A 332 -4.86 6.44 4.81
N LEU A 333 -5.58 7.54 4.62
CA LEU A 333 -4.96 8.87 4.58
C LEU A 333 -5.26 9.61 5.88
N VAL A 334 -4.20 10.05 6.55
CA VAL A 334 -4.23 10.69 7.87
C VAL A 334 -3.82 12.15 7.75
N SER A 335 -4.66 13.05 8.25
CA SER A 335 -4.36 14.48 8.42
C SER A 335 -5.39 15.12 9.36
N PRO A 336 -5.05 16.13 10.16
CA PRO A 336 -6.03 16.82 11.00
C PRO A 336 -7.08 17.60 10.20
N TRP A 337 -6.94 17.68 8.89
CA TRP A 337 -7.88 18.34 7.99
C TRP A 337 -8.93 17.38 7.40
N ILE A 338 -8.92 16.11 7.80
CA ILE A 338 -9.85 15.07 7.32
C ILE A 338 -10.99 14.90 8.33
N PRO A 339 -12.27 14.94 7.88
CA PRO A 339 -13.39 14.59 8.74
C PRO A 339 -13.30 13.15 9.26
N LYS A 340 -13.68 12.94 10.52
CA LYS A 340 -13.79 11.60 11.11
C LYS A 340 -14.72 10.71 10.28
N GLY A 341 -14.33 9.46 10.08
CA GLY A 341 -15.13 8.45 9.38
C GLY A 341 -15.27 8.70 7.87
N THR A 342 -14.30 9.35 7.25
CA THR A 342 -14.31 9.56 5.80
C THR A 342 -14.07 8.24 5.07
N VAL A 343 -14.97 7.89 4.14
CA VAL A 343 -14.84 6.70 3.28
C VAL A 343 -14.70 7.12 1.83
N VAL A 344 -13.62 6.66 1.17
CA VAL A 344 -13.30 7.01 -0.22
C VAL A 344 -13.56 5.80 -1.12
N ASN A 345 -14.47 5.95 -2.09
CA ASN A 345 -14.92 4.86 -2.97
C ASN A 345 -14.35 4.92 -4.40
N ARG A 346 -13.51 5.93 -4.70
CA ARG A 346 -12.80 6.00 -5.99
C ARG A 346 -11.73 4.93 -6.07
N VAL A 347 -11.39 4.51 -7.29
CA VAL A 347 -10.35 3.50 -7.54
C VAL A 347 -8.98 4.15 -7.54
N PHE A 348 -8.07 3.58 -6.77
CA PHE A 348 -6.66 3.94 -6.70
C PHE A 348 -5.77 2.71 -6.84
N ASP A 349 -4.55 2.93 -7.27
CA ASP A 349 -3.46 1.97 -7.19
C ASP A 349 -2.16 2.70 -6.83
N HIS A 350 -1.04 2.00 -6.75
CA HIS A 350 0.21 2.64 -6.31
C HIS A 350 0.71 3.72 -7.28
N ALA A 351 0.33 3.68 -8.57
CA ALA A 351 0.61 4.77 -9.50
C ALA A 351 -0.06 6.09 -9.10
N SER A 352 -1.09 6.04 -8.24
CA SER A 352 -1.72 7.22 -7.63
C SER A 352 -0.78 7.98 -6.68
N ILE A 353 0.24 7.31 -6.14
CA ILE A 353 1.23 7.95 -5.25
C ILE A 353 2.08 8.97 -6.05
N PRO A 354 2.88 8.56 -7.05
CA PRO A 354 3.66 9.53 -7.82
C PRO A 354 2.78 10.50 -8.62
N ALA A 355 1.56 10.08 -9.03
CA ALA A 355 0.60 10.98 -9.68
C ALA A 355 0.16 12.13 -8.75
N THR A 356 -0.16 11.82 -7.49
CA THR A 356 -0.55 12.83 -6.48
C THR A 356 0.61 13.77 -6.17
N VAL A 357 1.80 13.21 -5.87
CA VAL A 357 3.00 13.99 -5.55
C VAL A 357 3.37 14.91 -6.73
N THR A 358 3.36 14.37 -7.94
CA THR A 358 3.63 15.14 -9.17
C THR A 358 2.62 16.28 -9.33
N LYS A 359 1.32 15.98 -9.24
CA LYS A 359 0.27 16.99 -9.42
C LYS A 359 0.35 18.08 -8.34
N PHE A 360 0.65 17.70 -7.10
CA PHE A 360 0.67 18.63 -5.97
C PHE A 360 1.88 19.56 -6.01
N PHE A 361 3.10 19.03 -6.25
CA PHE A 361 4.33 19.81 -6.19
C PHE A 361 4.84 20.30 -7.54
N LEU A 362 4.63 19.52 -8.61
CA LEU A 362 5.28 19.74 -9.91
C LEU A 362 4.30 20.18 -11.02
N GLY A 363 2.98 20.12 -10.75
CA GLY A 363 1.97 20.43 -11.77
C GLY A 363 1.99 19.45 -12.94
N ASP A 364 2.19 19.94 -14.15
CA ASP A 364 2.16 19.13 -15.39
C ASP A 364 3.56 18.64 -15.77
N TYR A 365 4.13 17.74 -15.00
CA TYR A 365 5.42 17.13 -15.32
C TYR A 365 5.27 16.02 -16.39
N SER A 366 6.24 15.94 -17.32
CA SER A 366 6.32 14.93 -18.37
C SER A 366 7.80 14.63 -18.69
N PRO A 367 8.20 13.40 -19.09
CA PRO A 367 7.34 12.24 -19.36
C PRO A 367 6.96 11.45 -18.10
N ARG A 368 5.77 10.84 -18.12
CA ARG A 368 5.25 9.90 -17.12
C ARG A 368 4.64 8.69 -17.83
N SER A 369 4.52 7.56 -17.14
CA SER A 369 3.82 6.40 -17.68
C SER A 369 2.35 6.73 -17.99
N PRO A 370 1.71 6.08 -18.96
CA PRO A 370 0.28 6.24 -19.19
C PRO A 370 -0.55 5.86 -17.95
N ARG A 371 -0.14 4.87 -17.16
CA ARG A 371 -0.80 4.49 -15.91
C ARG A 371 -0.79 5.66 -14.93
N GLU A 372 0.36 6.23 -14.63
CA GLU A 372 0.49 7.38 -13.72
C GLU A 372 -0.27 8.60 -14.23
N THR A 373 -0.20 8.88 -15.53
CA THR A 373 -0.87 10.04 -16.13
C THR A 373 -2.39 9.98 -15.97
N ASN A 374 -2.96 8.77 -15.97
CA ASN A 374 -4.40 8.52 -15.85
C ASN A 374 -4.81 8.00 -14.47
N ALA A 375 -3.89 7.86 -13.53
CA ALA A 375 -4.19 7.47 -12.17
C ALA A 375 -5.00 8.57 -11.45
N ASP A 376 -5.95 8.16 -10.63
CA ASP A 376 -6.66 9.09 -9.76
C ASP A 376 -5.72 9.60 -8.64
N VAL A 377 -5.88 10.85 -8.24
CA VAL A 377 -5.07 11.46 -7.18
C VAL A 377 -5.86 11.54 -5.89
N PHE A 378 -5.22 11.25 -4.77
CA PHE A 378 -5.89 11.26 -3.45
C PHE A 378 -5.84 12.63 -2.74
N ILE A 379 -5.00 13.55 -3.23
CA ILE A 379 -4.98 14.97 -2.89
C ILE A 379 -5.03 15.76 -4.19
N GLU A 380 -6.07 16.56 -4.38
CA GLU A 380 -6.30 17.29 -5.62
C GLU A 380 -6.21 18.81 -5.37
N PRO A 381 -5.10 19.46 -5.76
CA PRO A 381 -4.88 20.89 -5.43
C PRO A 381 -5.82 21.85 -6.17
N ASP A 382 -6.38 21.47 -7.33
CA ASP A 382 -7.06 22.38 -8.25
C ASP A 382 -8.60 22.35 -8.16
N VAL A 383 -9.17 21.61 -7.20
CA VAL A 383 -10.63 21.48 -7.08
C VAL A 383 -11.23 22.66 -6.34
N ALA A 384 -12.00 23.47 -7.05
CA ALA A 384 -12.82 24.56 -6.48
C ALA A 384 -14.27 24.45 -7.02
N PRO A 385 -15.31 24.54 -6.15
CA PRO A 385 -15.27 24.43 -4.70
C PRO A 385 -14.96 23.00 -4.27
N VAL A 386 -14.54 22.83 -3.01
CA VAL A 386 -14.15 21.53 -2.47
C VAL A 386 -15.26 20.51 -2.68
N ASP A 387 -15.00 19.56 -3.59
CA ASP A 387 -15.79 18.35 -3.66
C ASP A 387 -15.23 17.35 -2.63
N PRO A 388 -15.91 17.08 -1.49
CA PRO A 388 -15.41 16.17 -0.48
C PRO A 388 -15.20 14.73 -1.03
N ALA A 389 -15.86 14.38 -2.13
CA ALA A 389 -15.64 13.11 -2.81
C ALA A 389 -14.28 13.07 -3.55
N ARG A 390 -13.69 14.22 -3.88
CA ARG A 390 -12.40 14.35 -4.58
C ARG A 390 -11.27 14.83 -3.69
N ASN A 391 -11.57 15.63 -2.68
CA ASN A 391 -10.57 16.12 -1.74
C ASN A 391 -10.99 15.82 -0.30
N VAL A 392 -10.31 14.87 0.30
CA VAL A 392 -10.58 14.43 1.67
C VAL A 392 -10.11 15.42 2.74
N LEU A 393 -9.17 16.35 2.43
CA LEU A 393 -8.74 17.42 3.33
C LEU A 393 -9.76 18.57 3.31
N SER A 394 -11.01 18.30 3.69
CA SER A 394 -12.16 19.16 3.44
C SER A 394 -12.56 20.08 4.59
N LEU A 395 -11.94 19.92 5.77
CA LEU A 395 -12.28 20.74 6.94
C LEU A 395 -11.83 22.19 6.80
N GLY A 396 -12.67 23.11 7.25
CA GLY A 396 -12.36 24.54 7.34
C GLY A 396 -11.47 24.91 8.52
N THR A 397 -11.39 24.01 9.52
CA THR A 397 -10.53 24.14 10.71
C THR A 397 -9.92 22.78 11.04
N MET A 398 -8.68 22.82 11.51
CA MET A 398 -7.95 21.62 11.93
C MET A 398 -8.64 20.97 13.14
N ARG A 399 -8.72 19.64 13.13
CA ARG A 399 -9.20 18.85 14.27
C ARG A 399 -8.21 18.89 15.44
N THR A 400 -8.76 18.89 16.66
CA THR A 400 -7.99 18.84 17.91
C THR A 400 -8.27 17.56 18.70
N ASP A 401 -9.16 16.70 18.20
CA ASP A 401 -9.61 15.45 18.81
C ASP A 401 -8.99 14.19 18.18
N CYS A 402 -7.89 14.35 17.44
CA CYS A 402 -7.20 13.23 16.81
C CYS A 402 -6.58 12.30 17.87
N PRO A 403 -6.59 10.96 17.65
CA PRO A 403 -6.16 9.99 18.65
C PRO A 403 -4.68 10.15 19.03
N ASP A 404 -4.35 9.69 20.23
CA ASP A 404 -2.98 9.51 20.72
C ASP A 404 -2.71 8.02 20.91
N PHE A 405 -1.57 7.54 20.42
CA PHE A 405 -1.12 6.17 20.69
C PHE A 405 0.00 6.22 21.73
N GLN A 406 -0.10 5.35 22.75
CA GLN A 406 0.96 5.23 23.75
C GLN A 406 2.19 4.60 23.10
N GLN A 407 3.35 5.12 23.40
CA GLN A 407 4.65 4.49 23.12
C GLN A 407 5.00 3.71 24.39
N ASP A 408 4.73 2.40 24.39
CA ASP A 408 5.19 1.52 25.46
C ASP A 408 6.65 1.10 25.23
#